data_f9157cef589d9984f8d1b9dc65f4de48
#
_entry.id   f9157cef589d9984f8d1b9dc65f4de48
#
_cell.length_a   1.000
_cell.length_b   1.000
_cell.length_c   1.000
_cell.angle_alpha   90.00
_cell.angle_beta   90.00
_cell.angle_gamma   90.00
#
_symmetry.space_group_name_H-M   'P 1'
#
loop_
_entity.id
_entity.type
_entity.pdbx_description
1 polymer ?
#
loop_
_entity_poly.entity_id
_entity_poly.type
_entity_poly.pdbx_seq_one_letter_code
_entity_poly.pdbx_strand_id
1 'polypeptide(L)'
;LNTNKEFTIVIDPLDGSNNFYSNLPYYGTSIALQKDGISIAGFVTNLVSSIIKYRAFDDEIKYFSLRKNKEIIPINTLKTKISVFERAYEYPMICQELSKNNIKFRSLGAVALSLCDAENYDFVLYCGNIREFDIAASLYICKDLCIYKTDKSLLLSKNKQKFNLVKEFIKEV
;
A
#
# COMPACT_ATOMS: atom_id res chain seq x y z
N LEU A 1 10.69 -34.46 0.08
CA LEU A 1 10.23 -33.13 0.55
C LEU A 1 8.77 -32.99 0.13
N ASN A 2 7.88 -32.93 1.12
CA ASN A 2 6.44 -32.82 0.91
C ASN A 2 6.14 -31.42 0.38
N THR A 3 5.82 -31.26 -0.90
CA THR A 3 5.63 -29.98 -1.60
C THR A 3 4.19 -29.46 -1.55
N ASN A 4 3.27 -30.15 -0.93
CA ASN A 4 1.91 -29.66 -0.69
C ASN A 4 1.90 -28.75 0.54
N LYS A 5 2.37 -27.51 0.36
CA LYS A 5 2.22 -26.46 1.35
C LYS A 5 0.85 -25.83 1.15
N GLU A 6 -0.08 -26.16 2.01
CA GLU A 6 -1.40 -25.52 2.07
C GLU A 6 -1.29 -24.01 2.35
N PHE A 7 -0.27 -23.59 3.10
CA PHE A 7 -0.04 -22.20 3.48
C PHE A 7 1.33 -21.70 3.01
N THR A 8 1.35 -20.45 2.56
CA THR A 8 2.56 -19.71 2.18
C THR A 8 2.60 -18.38 2.92
N ILE A 9 3.78 -18.00 3.40
CA ILE A 9 4.01 -16.67 3.96
C ILE A 9 4.85 -15.88 2.96
N VAL A 10 4.32 -14.73 2.54
CA VAL A 10 4.98 -13.77 1.65
C VAL A 10 5.44 -12.59 2.49
N ILE A 11 6.74 -12.29 2.50
CA ILE A 11 7.34 -11.29 3.39
C ILE A 11 8.21 -10.32 2.59
N ASP A 12 8.00 -9.02 2.83
CA ASP A 12 9.01 -7.98 2.66
C ASP A 12 9.50 -7.55 4.04
N PRO A 13 10.71 -7.92 4.44
CA PRO A 13 11.21 -7.60 5.78
C PRO A 13 11.49 -6.11 5.97
N LEU A 14 11.80 -5.36 4.89
CA LEU A 14 12.11 -3.93 4.96
C LEU A 14 11.64 -3.20 3.70
N ASP A 15 10.34 -2.95 3.61
CA ASP A 15 9.74 -2.02 2.64
C ASP A 15 10.25 -0.60 2.91
N GLY A 16 10.74 0.09 1.86
CA GLY A 16 11.37 1.39 2.00
C GLY A 16 12.81 1.34 2.48
N SER A 17 13.60 0.33 2.07
CA SER A 17 15.01 0.19 2.45
C SER A 17 15.87 1.42 2.13
N ASN A 18 15.62 2.10 1.00
CA ASN A 18 16.30 3.36 0.66
C ASN A 18 16.01 4.47 1.69
N ASN A 19 14.75 4.55 2.16
CA ASN A 19 14.39 5.49 3.21
C ASN A 19 15.13 5.17 4.51
N PHE A 20 15.18 3.89 4.88
CA PHE A 20 15.92 3.45 6.07
C PHE A 20 17.39 3.85 5.99
N TYR A 21 18.07 3.54 4.89
CA TYR A 21 19.49 3.90 4.71
C TYR A 21 19.74 5.41 4.62
N SER A 22 18.73 6.18 4.20
CA SER A 22 18.81 7.64 4.10
C SER A 22 18.28 8.37 5.35
N ASN A 23 17.95 7.64 6.42
CA ASN A 23 17.35 8.19 7.65
C ASN A 23 16.02 8.94 7.41
N LEU A 24 15.27 8.59 6.36
CA LEU A 24 13.92 9.09 6.14
C LEU A 24 12.92 8.22 6.93
N PRO A 25 12.10 8.80 7.82
CA PRO A 25 11.28 8.05 8.77
C PRO A 25 9.99 7.49 8.14
N TYR A 26 10.11 6.72 7.04
CA TYR A 26 8.99 6.06 6.38
C TYR A 26 9.44 4.73 5.78
N TYR A 27 9.38 3.68 6.57
CA TYR A 27 9.73 2.31 6.21
C TYR A 27 9.00 1.31 7.11
N GLY A 28 8.87 0.07 6.64
CA GLY A 28 8.06 -0.91 7.32
C GLY A 28 8.38 -2.36 6.97
N THR A 29 7.55 -3.26 7.47
CA THR A 29 7.56 -4.69 7.16
C THR A 29 6.19 -5.07 6.65
N SER A 30 6.13 -5.87 5.59
CA SER A 30 4.89 -6.38 5.00
C SER A 30 4.88 -7.90 5.07
N ILE A 31 3.78 -8.49 5.58
CA ILE A 31 3.61 -9.94 5.70
C ILE A 31 2.21 -10.31 5.23
N ALA A 32 2.12 -11.22 4.26
CA ALA A 32 0.85 -11.84 3.86
C ALA A 32 0.87 -13.34 4.16
N LEU A 33 -0.23 -13.85 4.70
CA LEU A 33 -0.50 -15.29 4.75
C LEU A 33 -1.40 -15.65 3.58
N GLN A 34 -0.98 -16.62 2.80
CA GLN A 34 -1.75 -17.14 1.67
C GLN A 34 -2.13 -18.61 1.92
N LYS A 35 -3.32 -18.97 1.46
CA LYS A 35 -3.77 -20.35 1.32
C LYS A 35 -4.04 -20.59 -0.16
N ASP A 36 -3.43 -21.63 -0.72
CA ASP A 36 -3.55 -21.98 -2.15
C ASP A 36 -3.31 -20.78 -3.10
N GLY A 37 -2.32 -19.94 -2.76
CA GLY A 37 -1.94 -18.75 -3.53
C GLY A 37 -2.85 -17.52 -3.34
N ILE A 38 -3.87 -17.60 -2.48
CA ILE A 38 -4.80 -16.49 -2.18
C ILE A 38 -4.49 -15.94 -0.79
N SER A 39 -4.30 -14.63 -0.69
CA SER A 39 -4.08 -13.98 0.61
C SER A 39 -5.33 -14.07 1.48
N ILE A 40 -5.16 -14.57 2.70
CA ILE A 40 -6.20 -14.71 3.74
C ILE A 40 -5.92 -13.87 4.99
N ALA A 41 -4.71 -13.33 5.10
CA ALA A 41 -4.35 -12.32 6.09
C ALA A 41 -3.23 -11.42 5.56
N GLY A 42 -3.24 -10.17 6.00
CA GLY A 42 -2.21 -9.19 5.69
C GLY A 42 -1.87 -8.37 6.93
N PHE A 43 -0.57 -8.15 7.14
CA PHE A 43 -0.02 -7.37 8.24
C PHE A 43 1.02 -6.42 7.67
N VAL A 44 0.85 -5.13 7.90
CA VAL A 44 1.82 -4.11 7.50
C VAL A 44 2.21 -3.30 8.73
N THR A 45 3.49 -3.32 9.06
CA THR A 45 4.04 -2.63 10.23
C THR A 45 4.77 -1.38 9.79
N ASN A 46 4.34 -0.23 10.25
CA ASN A 46 5.18 0.97 10.18
C ASN A 46 6.18 0.91 11.34
N LEU A 47 7.46 0.70 11.02
CA LEU A 47 8.52 0.52 12.02
C LEU A 47 8.85 1.82 12.78
N VAL A 48 8.60 2.97 12.18
CA VAL A 48 8.83 4.28 12.81
C VAL A 48 7.81 4.55 13.90
N SER A 49 6.52 4.36 13.60
CA SER A 49 5.44 4.54 14.57
C SER A 49 5.24 3.34 15.50
N SER A 50 5.79 2.18 15.14
CA SER A 50 5.57 0.89 15.83
C SER A 50 4.09 0.49 15.86
N ILE A 51 3.37 0.73 14.76
CA ILE A 51 1.97 0.37 14.60
C ILE A 51 1.87 -0.67 13.49
N ILE A 52 1.14 -1.74 13.77
CA ILE A 52 0.73 -2.76 12.80
C ILE A 52 -0.69 -2.44 12.38
N LYS A 53 -0.93 -2.32 11.08
CA LYS A 53 -2.26 -2.38 10.48
C LYS A 53 -2.44 -3.76 9.87
N TYR A 54 -3.53 -4.41 10.17
CA TYR A 54 -3.74 -5.77 9.72
C TYR A 54 -5.21 -6.09 9.47
N ARG A 55 -5.43 -7.10 8.66
CA ARG A 55 -6.70 -7.76 8.41
C ARG A 55 -6.46 -9.26 8.28
N ALA A 56 -7.29 -10.08 8.92
CA ALA A 56 -7.15 -11.52 8.87
C ALA A 56 -8.53 -12.19 8.75
N PHE A 57 -8.62 -13.23 7.94
CA PHE A 57 -9.80 -14.10 7.81
C PHE A 57 -11.12 -13.34 7.56
N ASP A 58 -11.08 -12.34 6.66
CA ASP A 58 -12.21 -11.49 6.29
C ASP A 58 -12.80 -10.59 7.42
N ASP A 59 -12.08 -10.50 8.50
CA ASP A 59 -12.42 -9.62 9.61
C ASP A 59 -12.22 -8.13 9.24
N GLU A 60 -12.58 -7.23 10.14
CA GLU A 60 -12.33 -5.79 9.99
C GLU A 60 -10.85 -5.45 10.05
N ILE A 61 -10.50 -4.26 9.53
CA ILE A 61 -9.15 -3.72 9.66
C ILE A 61 -8.90 -3.35 11.13
N LYS A 62 -7.82 -3.88 11.69
CA LYS A 62 -7.39 -3.65 13.06
C LYS A 62 -6.01 -3.00 13.11
N TYR A 63 -5.74 -2.35 14.23
CA TYR A 63 -4.47 -1.70 14.50
C TYR A 63 -3.91 -2.16 15.84
N PHE A 64 -2.64 -2.52 15.86
CA PHE A 64 -1.95 -2.93 17.07
C PHE A 64 -0.72 -2.04 17.31
N SER A 65 -0.57 -1.54 18.51
CA SER A 65 0.61 -0.78 18.91
C SER A 65 1.63 -1.69 19.57
N LEU A 66 2.78 -1.88 18.95
CA LEU A 66 3.91 -2.62 19.53
C LEU A 66 4.42 -1.97 20.81
N ARG A 67 4.47 -0.61 20.87
CA ARG A 67 4.91 0.11 22.07
C ARG A 67 3.98 -0.06 23.26
N LYS A 68 2.66 -0.11 23.02
CA LYS A 68 1.64 -0.26 24.07
C LYS A 68 1.25 -1.72 24.29
N ASN A 69 1.72 -2.61 23.45
CA ASN A 69 1.38 -4.05 23.45
C ASN A 69 -0.12 -4.33 23.50
N LYS A 70 -0.92 -3.59 22.70
CA LYS A 70 -2.38 -3.75 22.63
C LYS A 70 -2.98 -3.23 21.35
N GLU A 71 -4.19 -3.69 21.04
CA GLU A 71 -5.00 -3.07 19.99
C GLU A 71 -5.32 -1.60 20.31
N ILE A 72 -5.36 -0.80 19.26
CA ILE A 72 -5.67 0.62 19.34
C ILE A 72 -6.71 1.01 18.29
N ILE A 73 -7.48 2.04 18.60
CA ILE A 73 -8.32 2.71 17.62
C ILE A 73 -7.52 3.91 17.09
N PRO A 74 -7.22 3.97 15.80
CA PRO A 74 -6.49 5.10 15.24
C PRO A 74 -7.37 6.35 15.30
N ILE A 75 -6.80 7.46 15.78
CA ILE A 75 -7.47 8.75 15.75
C ILE A 75 -7.26 9.34 14.35
N ASN A 76 -8.31 9.37 13.54
CA ASN A 76 -8.25 10.03 12.24
C ASN A 76 -8.54 11.53 12.39
N THR A 77 -7.47 12.33 12.37
CA THR A 77 -7.54 13.79 12.46
C THR A 77 -7.28 14.50 11.12
N LEU A 78 -7.31 13.75 10.02
CA LEU A 78 -6.98 14.28 8.69
C LEU A 78 -8.01 15.35 8.28
N LYS A 79 -7.53 16.57 8.08
CA LYS A 79 -8.34 17.70 7.58
C LYS A 79 -8.35 17.77 6.05
N THR A 80 -7.32 17.24 5.41
CA THR A 80 -7.16 17.20 3.95
C THR A 80 -6.58 15.86 3.54
N LYS A 81 -6.93 15.41 2.34
CA LYS A 81 -6.30 14.26 1.72
C LYS A 81 -5.27 14.72 0.69
N ILE A 82 -4.23 13.95 0.56
CA ILE A 82 -3.22 14.07 -0.49
C ILE A 82 -3.18 12.77 -1.26
N SER A 83 -2.67 12.79 -2.48
CA SER A 83 -2.43 11.58 -3.26
C SER A 83 -1.01 11.06 -3.02
N VAL A 84 -0.81 9.77 -3.21
CA VAL A 84 0.51 9.15 -3.23
C VAL A 84 0.76 8.58 -4.61
N PHE A 85 1.92 8.90 -5.18
CA PHE A 85 2.40 8.29 -6.42
C PHE A 85 3.82 7.79 -6.19
N GLU A 86 3.94 6.50 -5.94
CA GLU A 86 5.23 5.86 -5.73
C GLU A 86 6.02 5.73 -7.04
N ARG A 87 7.32 6.02 -6.99
CA ARG A 87 8.23 6.08 -8.14
C ARG A 87 7.82 7.13 -9.19
N ALA A 88 7.14 8.20 -8.77
CA ALA A 88 6.68 9.27 -9.67
C ALA A 88 7.79 9.86 -10.55
N TYR A 89 9.03 9.87 -10.07
CA TYR A 89 10.22 10.38 -10.79
C TYR A 89 10.54 9.58 -12.07
N GLU A 90 10.05 8.35 -12.22
CA GLU A 90 10.21 7.55 -13.44
C GLU A 90 9.11 7.80 -14.47
N TYR A 91 8.04 8.52 -14.11
CA TYR A 91 6.83 8.69 -14.92
C TYR A 91 6.42 10.16 -15.08
N PRO A 92 7.26 11.00 -15.73
CA PRO A 92 7.02 12.45 -15.83
C PRO A 92 5.73 12.78 -16.58
N MET A 93 5.29 11.97 -17.54
CA MET A 93 4.04 12.21 -18.28
C MET A 93 2.82 12.08 -17.36
N ILE A 94 2.78 11.08 -16.50
CA ILE A 94 1.71 10.94 -15.50
C ILE A 94 1.75 12.10 -14.52
N CYS A 95 2.93 12.53 -14.08
CA CYS A 95 3.09 13.69 -13.21
C CYS A 95 2.52 14.97 -13.84
N GLN A 96 2.71 15.17 -15.16
CA GLN A 96 2.14 16.30 -15.88
C GLN A 96 0.61 16.25 -15.92
N GLU A 97 0.02 15.07 -16.20
CA GLU A 97 -1.43 14.90 -16.20
C GLU A 97 -2.03 15.15 -14.81
N LEU A 98 -1.40 14.65 -13.75
CA LEU A 98 -1.81 14.95 -12.37
C LEU A 98 -1.75 16.46 -12.09
N SER A 99 -0.67 17.12 -12.51
CA SER A 99 -0.50 18.57 -12.33
C SER A 99 -1.55 19.39 -13.09
N LYS A 100 -1.83 19.07 -14.36
CA LYS A 100 -2.89 19.71 -15.17
C LYS A 100 -4.27 19.60 -14.50
N ASN A 101 -4.51 18.54 -13.76
CA ASN A 101 -5.75 18.30 -13.01
C ASN A 101 -5.71 18.84 -11.57
N ASN A 102 -4.71 19.67 -11.22
CA ASN A 102 -4.51 20.23 -9.88
C ASN A 102 -4.41 19.16 -8.77
N ILE A 103 -3.89 17.98 -9.08
CA ILE A 103 -3.71 16.90 -8.13
C ILE A 103 -2.31 16.98 -7.52
N LYS A 104 -2.26 17.21 -6.21
CA LYS A 104 -1.01 17.20 -5.44
C LYS A 104 -0.72 15.80 -4.97
N PHE A 105 0.52 15.34 -5.14
CA PHE A 105 0.95 14.02 -4.71
C PHE A 105 2.30 14.06 -3.98
N ARG A 106 2.64 12.93 -3.36
CA ARG A 106 3.96 12.65 -2.76
C ARG A 106 4.42 11.27 -3.23
N SER A 107 5.73 11.09 -3.30
CA SER A 107 6.39 9.81 -3.46
C SER A 107 7.06 9.50 -2.13
N LEU A 108 6.53 8.55 -1.38
CA LEU A 108 6.93 8.31 0.01
C LEU A 108 8.05 7.29 0.14
N GLY A 109 8.18 6.40 -0.86
CA GLY A 109 9.30 5.48 -0.98
C GLY A 109 9.17 4.17 -0.20
N ALA A 110 7.97 3.82 0.26
CA ALA A 110 7.66 2.53 0.88
C ALA A 110 6.28 2.06 0.39
N VAL A 111 6.28 1.15 -0.57
CA VAL A 111 5.09 0.78 -1.35
C VAL A 111 4.04 0.10 -0.50
N ALA A 112 4.42 -0.87 0.32
CA ALA A 112 3.49 -1.59 1.17
C ALA A 112 2.82 -0.67 2.20
N LEU A 113 3.57 0.26 2.80
CA LEU A 113 3.01 1.26 3.72
C LEU A 113 2.04 2.18 3.00
N SER A 114 2.42 2.69 1.83
CA SER A 114 1.57 3.61 1.05
C SER A 114 0.27 2.95 0.63
N LEU A 115 0.33 1.73 0.10
CA LEU A 115 -0.85 0.96 -0.30
C LEU A 115 -1.73 0.60 0.90
N CYS A 116 -1.14 0.19 2.01
CA CYS A 116 -1.86 -0.17 3.23
C CYS A 116 -2.72 0.99 3.74
N ASP A 117 -2.25 2.23 3.60
CA ASP A 117 -2.93 3.44 4.04
C ASP A 117 -3.75 4.13 2.94
N ALA A 118 -4.04 3.46 1.83
CA ALA A 118 -4.74 4.05 0.69
C ALA A 118 -6.12 4.65 1.03
N GLU A 119 -6.80 4.19 2.07
CA GLU A 119 -8.06 4.79 2.55
C GLU A 119 -7.91 6.23 3.08
N ASN A 120 -6.69 6.59 3.52
CA ASN A 120 -6.33 7.90 4.07
C ASN A 120 -5.89 8.89 3.00
N TYR A 121 -5.68 8.44 1.76
CA TYR A 121 -5.27 9.25 0.61
C TYR A 121 -6.42 9.41 -0.39
N ASP A 122 -6.29 10.38 -1.31
CA ASP A 122 -7.21 10.48 -2.44
C ASP A 122 -7.06 9.26 -3.35
N PHE A 123 -5.82 8.84 -3.57
CA PHE A 123 -5.44 7.56 -4.18
C PHE A 123 -3.99 7.23 -3.84
N VAL A 124 -3.63 5.97 -4.04
CA VAL A 124 -2.25 5.50 -4.13
C VAL A 124 -2.03 4.90 -5.50
N LEU A 125 -1.06 5.44 -6.23
CA LEU A 125 -0.59 4.94 -7.52
C LEU A 125 0.84 4.42 -7.36
N TYR A 126 1.10 3.23 -7.86
CA TYR A 126 2.42 2.67 -8.08
C TYR A 126 2.56 2.28 -9.54
N CYS A 127 3.65 2.70 -10.18
CA CYS A 127 4.02 2.25 -11.52
C CYS A 127 5.41 1.63 -11.49
N GLY A 128 5.60 0.55 -12.25
CA GLY A 128 6.86 -0.18 -12.35
C GLY A 128 6.71 -1.68 -12.18
N ASN A 129 7.82 -2.36 -11.94
CA ASN A 129 7.82 -3.80 -11.72
C ASN A 129 7.15 -4.13 -10.36
N ILE A 130 5.99 -4.75 -10.41
CA ILE A 130 5.21 -5.11 -9.23
C ILE A 130 5.70 -6.45 -8.70
N ARG A 131 6.26 -6.44 -7.49
CA ARG A 131 6.68 -7.65 -6.79
C ARG A 131 5.61 -8.07 -5.80
N GLU A 132 5.34 -9.35 -5.69
CA GLU A 132 4.26 -9.86 -4.84
C GLU A 132 4.43 -9.46 -3.38
N PHE A 133 5.63 -9.53 -2.84
CA PHE A 133 5.92 -9.23 -1.46
C PHE A 133 5.73 -7.74 -1.09
N ASP A 134 5.77 -6.83 -2.08
CA ASP A 134 5.49 -5.40 -1.87
C ASP A 134 3.98 -5.14 -1.71
N ILE A 135 3.11 -5.99 -2.26
CA ILE A 135 1.69 -5.67 -2.42
C ILE A 135 0.71 -6.64 -1.76
N ALA A 136 1.08 -7.91 -1.56
CA ALA A 136 0.14 -8.96 -1.16
C ALA A 136 -0.62 -8.65 0.13
N ALA A 137 0.07 -8.20 1.17
CA ALA A 137 -0.55 -7.84 2.44
C ALA A 137 -1.46 -6.61 2.30
N SER A 138 -0.97 -5.56 1.65
CA SER A 138 -1.70 -4.29 1.51
C SER A 138 -2.94 -4.44 0.63
N LEU A 139 -2.88 -5.23 -0.44
CA LEU A 139 -4.05 -5.54 -1.26
C LEU A 139 -5.13 -6.27 -0.47
N TYR A 140 -4.73 -7.22 0.39
CA TYR A 140 -5.70 -7.91 1.24
C TYR A 140 -6.32 -6.99 2.28
N ILE A 141 -5.51 -6.14 2.93
CA ILE A 141 -6.01 -5.15 3.90
C ILE A 141 -7.01 -4.20 3.23
N CYS A 142 -6.68 -3.71 2.03
CA CYS A 142 -7.45 -2.71 1.30
C CYS A 142 -8.41 -3.28 0.25
N LYS A 143 -8.78 -4.56 0.33
CA LYS A 143 -9.59 -5.27 -0.69
C LYS A 143 -10.96 -4.64 -0.97
N ASP A 144 -11.48 -3.81 -0.06
CA ASP A 144 -12.78 -3.14 -0.21
C ASP A 144 -12.67 -1.79 -0.97
N LEU A 145 -11.48 -1.36 -1.33
CA LEU A 145 -11.26 -0.16 -2.13
C LEU A 145 -11.45 -0.45 -3.63
N CYS A 146 -11.55 0.61 -4.44
CA CYS A 146 -11.40 0.48 -5.88
C CYS A 146 -9.94 0.11 -6.19
N ILE A 147 -9.72 -1.00 -6.88
CA ILE A 147 -8.39 -1.52 -7.23
C ILE A 147 -8.32 -1.71 -8.75
N TYR A 148 -7.28 -1.16 -9.38
CA TYR A 148 -6.89 -1.45 -10.75
C TYR A 148 -5.45 -1.91 -10.75
N LYS A 149 -5.22 -3.11 -11.28
CA LYS A 149 -3.89 -3.74 -11.34
C LYS A 149 -3.62 -4.24 -12.76
N THR A 150 -2.44 -3.92 -13.26
CA THR A 150 -1.82 -4.52 -14.45
C THR A 150 -0.46 -5.11 -14.05
N ASP A 151 0.32 -5.55 -15.02
CA ASP A 151 1.69 -6.03 -14.76
C ASP A 151 2.63 -4.88 -14.32
N LYS A 152 2.29 -3.63 -14.67
CA LYS A 152 3.14 -2.46 -14.44
C LYS A 152 2.49 -1.35 -13.62
N SER A 153 1.20 -1.42 -13.34
CA SER A 153 0.48 -0.35 -12.65
C SER A 153 -0.44 -0.90 -11.58
N LEU A 154 -0.47 -0.24 -10.44
CA LEU A 154 -1.37 -0.54 -9.33
C LEU A 154 -1.95 0.76 -8.79
N LEU A 155 -3.27 0.90 -8.85
CA LEU A 155 -4.01 2.04 -8.36
C LEU A 155 -5.04 1.61 -7.33
N LEU A 156 -5.01 2.22 -6.14
CA LEU A 156 -5.99 2.05 -5.08
C LEU A 156 -6.63 3.38 -4.71
N SER A 157 -7.94 3.40 -4.54
CA SER A 157 -8.65 4.58 -4.05
C SER A 157 -10.00 4.23 -3.42
N LYS A 158 -10.37 4.94 -2.37
CA LYS A 158 -11.74 4.98 -1.85
C LYS A 158 -12.61 5.96 -2.66
N ASN A 159 -12.01 6.95 -3.30
CA ASN A 159 -12.68 7.96 -4.10
C ASN A 159 -12.84 7.50 -5.55
N LYS A 160 -14.05 7.06 -5.91
CA LYS A 160 -14.35 6.52 -7.24
C LYS A 160 -14.11 7.52 -8.38
N GLN A 161 -14.33 8.82 -8.16
CA GLN A 161 -14.08 9.85 -9.19
C GLN A 161 -12.59 10.01 -9.46
N LYS A 162 -11.77 10.13 -8.40
CA LYS A 162 -10.31 10.19 -8.53
C LYS A 162 -9.74 8.90 -9.11
N PHE A 163 -10.27 7.75 -8.71
CA PHE A 163 -9.90 6.46 -9.26
C PHE A 163 -10.09 6.40 -10.78
N ASN A 164 -11.28 6.77 -11.27
CA ASN A 164 -11.59 6.74 -12.70
C ASN A 164 -10.71 7.71 -13.47
N LEU A 165 -10.51 8.94 -12.97
CA LEU A 165 -9.66 9.94 -13.60
C LEU A 165 -8.21 9.44 -13.74
N VAL A 166 -7.61 8.96 -12.65
CA VAL A 166 -6.21 8.52 -12.65
C VAL A 166 -6.02 7.25 -13.47
N LYS A 167 -7.01 6.36 -13.48
CA LYS A 167 -6.99 5.16 -14.32
C LYS A 167 -6.82 5.49 -15.81
N GLU A 168 -7.41 6.59 -16.29
CA GLU A 168 -7.24 7.01 -17.69
C GLU A 168 -5.78 7.39 -18.00
N PHE A 169 -5.05 7.99 -17.05
CA PHE A 169 -3.65 8.41 -17.24
C PHE A 169 -2.66 7.24 -17.32
N ILE A 170 -3.06 6.06 -16.84
CA ILE A 170 -2.16 4.89 -16.72
C ILE A 170 -2.54 3.74 -17.64
N LYS A 171 -3.50 3.93 -18.55
CA LYS A 171 -3.93 2.86 -19.48
C LYS A 171 -2.85 2.43 -20.47
N GLU A 172 -1.91 3.32 -20.77
CA GLU A 172 -0.86 3.12 -21.77
C GLU A 172 0.51 2.82 -21.14
N VAL A 173 0.57 2.62 -19.81
CA VAL A 173 1.76 2.25 -19.05
C VAL A 173 1.79 0.74 -18.82
#